data_aecdf1c8cec1a8e36efa6a6a976d5ee7
#
_entry.id   aecdf1c8cec1a8e36efa6a6a976d5ee7
#
_cell.length_a   1.000
_cell.length_b   1.000
_cell.length_c   1.000
_cell.angle_alpha   90.00
_cell.angle_beta   90.00
_cell.angle_gamma   90.00
#
_symmetry.space_group_name_H-M   'P 1'
#
loop_
_entity.id
_entity.type
_entity.pdbx_description
1 polymer ?
#
loop_
_entity_poly.entity_id
_entity_poly.type
_entity_poly.pdbx_seq_one_letter_code
_entity_poly.pdbx_strand_id
1 'polypeptide(L)'
;MERGWIAEKDTVNVPTWDEYKGAVTKTQEYAYDDYAVALVAKELGDEANYKLMMERSNNYKTLFDPSTGFWRGKIDDGSWIQDFDPYYPYYQYMYREANAWNALFFAPHDPEGMIKLYPSKEAVEAKLDSLFSEPWRGYEAHNLTGFIGNYCHGNQPGHSIPYTLSLIHISEPTRH
;
A
#
# COMPACT_ATOMS: atom_id res chain seq x y z
N MET A 1 13.92 -10.40 5.37
CA MET A 1 13.63 -10.67 3.93
C MET A 1 14.81 -10.10 3.15
N GLU A 2 15.63 -10.94 2.53
CA GLU A 2 16.81 -10.47 1.77
C GLU A 2 16.43 -9.68 0.50
N ARG A 3 15.27 -9.95 -0.10
CA ARG A 3 14.84 -9.31 -1.36
C ARG A 3 13.95 -8.07 -1.18
N GLY A 4 13.52 -7.74 0.03
CA GLY A 4 12.70 -6.56 0.33
C GLY A 4 11.20 -6.66 -0.03
N TRP A 5 10.73 -7.79 -0.57
CA TRP A 5 9.29 -8.03 -0.84
C TRP A 5 8.92 -9.50 -0.64
N ILE A 6 7.63 -9.74 -0.45
CA ILE A 6 7.04 -11.08 -0.52
C ILE A 6 6.66 -11.34 -1.97
N ALA A 7 7.14 -12.45 -2.52
CA ALA A 7 6.81 -12.82 -3.89
C ALA A 7 5.37 -13.33 -3.99
N GLU A 8 4.68 -12.94 -5.05
CA GLU A 8 3.39 -13.52 -5.42
C GLU A 8 3.62 -14.76 -6.27
N LYS A 9 2.69 -15.69 -6.22
CA LYS A 9 2.65 -16.78 -7.20
C LYS A 9 2.03 -16.29 -8.49
N ASP A 10 2.64 -16.65 -9.60
CA ASP A 10 2.16 -16.32 -10.95
C ASP A 10 0.95 -17.18 -11.35
N THR A 11 -0.05 -17.28 -10.46
CA THR A 11 -1.29 -18.00 -10.76
C THR A 11 -2.48 -17.32 -10.11
N VAL A 12 -3.42 -16.89 -10.93
CA VAL A 12 -4.69 -16.28 -10.49
C VAL A 12 -5.60 -17.32 -9.80
N ASN A 13 -5.42 -18.60 -10.10
CA ASN A 13 -6.31 -19.69 -9.70
C ASN A 13 -6.01 -20.33 -8.32
N VAL A 14 -5.20 -19.70 -7.50
CA VAL A 14 -4.92 -20.19 -6.14
C VAL A 14 -6.10 -19.82 -5.22
N PRO A 15 -6.56 -20.71 -4.33
CA PRO A 15 -7.64 -20.40 -3.39
C PRO A 15 -7.39 -19.13 -2.59
N THR A 16 -8.45 -18.39 -2.26
CA THR A 16 -8.36 -17.10 -1.56
C THR A 16 -7.73 -17.17 -0.17
N TRP A 17 -7.80 -18.32 0.49
CA TRP A 17 -7.18 -18.60 1.79
C TRP A 17 -5.74 -19.07 1.71
N ASP A 18 -5.17 -19.15 0.51
CA ASP A 18 -3.79 -19.56 0.36
C ASP A 18 -2.85 -18.53 1.00
N GLU A 19 -1.95 -19.00 1.85
CA GLU A 19 -0.95 -18.18 2.55
C GLU A 19 0.01 -17.44 1.60
N TYR A 20 0.14 -17.92 0.38
CA TYR A 20 1.00 -17.33 -0.66
C TYR A 20 0.36 -16.14 -1.39
N LYS A 21 -0.92 -15.88 -1.15
CA LYS A 21 -1.60 -14.71 -1.74
C LYS A 21 -1.49 -13.47 -0.86
N GLY A 22 -1.75 -12.31 -1.50
CA GLY A 22 -1.74 -11.02 -0.83
C GLY A 22 -0.33 -10.48 -0.59
N ALA A 23 0.59 -10.76 -1.49
CA ALA A 23 2.00 -10.38 -1.34
C ALA A 23 2.20 -8.87 -1.23
N VAL A 24 1.40 -8.05 -1.93
CA VAL A 24 1.43 -6.60 -1.81
C VAL A 24 1.02 -6.18 -0.41
N THR A 25 -0.18 -6.58 0.04
CA THR A 25 -0.67 -6.25 1.39
C THR A 25 0.32 -6.70 2.46
N LYS A 26 0.79 -7.94 2.40
CA LYS A 26 1.77 -8.46 3.37
C LYS A 26 3.06 -7.66 3.37
N THR A 27 3.56 -7.23 2.22
CA THR A 27 4.79 -6.43 2.15
C THR A 27 4.57 -5.04 2.77
N GLN A 28 3.43 -4.42 2.52
CA GLN A 28 3.07 -3.12 3.11
C GLN A 28 2.88 -3.22 4.62
N GLU A 29 2.12 -4.21 5.09
CA GLU A 29 1.86 -4.41 6.53
C GLU A 29 3.12 -4.77 7.30
N TYR A 30 3.96 -5.67 6.78
CA TYR A 30 5.23 -6.00 7.43
C TYR A 30 6.20 -4.82 7.46
N ALA A 31 6.17 -3.93 6.48
CA ALA A 31 6.96 -2.69 6.55
C ALA A 31 6.46 -1.78 7.68
N TYR A 32 5.16 -1.72 7.92
CA TYR A 32 4.58 -1.00 9.04
C TYR A 32 4.92 -1.65 10.39
N ASP A 33 4.84 -2.98 10.48
CA ASP A 33 5.23 -3.73 11.67
C ASP A 33 6.72 -3.55 12.00
N ASP A 34 7.59 -3.64 10.98
CA ASP A 34 9.03 -3.39 11.15
C ASP A 34 9.29 -1.97 11.68
N TYR A 35 8.54 -0.96 11.24
CA TYR A 35 8.62 0.38 11.81
C TYR A 35 8.24 0.42 13.30
N ALA A 36 7.15 -0.25 13.67
CA ALA A 36 6.72 -0.32 15.08
C ALA A 36 7.79 -1.01 15.96
N VAL A 37 8.37 -2.10 15.46
CA VAL A 37 9.47 -2.81 16.15
C VAL A 37 10.71 -1.92 16.27
N ALA A 38 11.02 -1.12 15.22
CA ALA A 38 12.13 -0.17 15.27
C ALA A 38 11.97 0.84 16.40
N LEU A 39 10.77 1.39 16.59
CA LEU A 39 10.51 2.33 17.68
C LEU A 39 10.74 1.70 19.06
N VAL A 40 10.29 0.46 19.25
CA VAL A 40 10.55 -0.28 20.50
C VAL A 40 12.06 -0.53 20.71
N ALA A 41 12.76 -0.96 19.65
CA ALA A 41 14.20 -1.18 19.71
C ALA A 41 14.96 0.11 20.10
N LYS A 42 14.54 1.24 19.55
CA LYS A 42 15.10 2.55 19.89
C LYS A 42 14.93 2.89 21.37
N GLU A 43 13.72 2.72 21.93
CA GLU A 43 13.43 2.97 23.34
C GLU A 43 14.23 2.04 24.29
N LEU A 44 14.54 0.82 23.83
CA LEU A 44 15.35 -0.14 24.57
C LEU A 44 16.87 0.07 24.40
N GLY A 45 17.29 1.03 23.56
CA GLY A 45 18.71 1.26 23.26
C GLY A 45 19.34 0.21 22.33
N ASP A 46 18.54 -0.60 21.65
CA ASP A 46 19.02 -1.61 20.69
C ASP A 46 19.21 -0.97 19.31
N GLU A 47 20.33 -0.28 19.14
CA GLU A 47 20.68 0.44 17.91
C GLU A 47 20.80 -0.46 16.68
N ALA A 48 21.20 -1.73 16.87
CA ALA A 48 21.36 -2.66 15.76
C ALA A 48 20.00 -3.03 15.15
N ASN A 49 19.06 -3.45 16.00
CA ASN A 49 17.70 -3.76 15.56
C ASN A 49 16.94 -2.52 15.13
N TYR A 50 17.14 -1.36 15.76
CA TYR A 50 16.56 -0.10 15.30
C TYR A 50 16.91 0.18 13.83
N LYS A 51 18.19 0.15 13.49
CA LYS A 51 18.64 0.41 12.11
C LYS A 51 18.11 -0.62 11.13
N LEU A 52 18.18 -1.89 11.48
CA LEU A 52 17.69 -2.98 10.63
C LEU A 52 16.19 -2.84 10.34
N MET A 53 15.39 -2.60 11.37
CA MET A 53 13.95 -2.50 11.22
C MET A 53 13.53 -1.22 10.50
N MET A 54 14.22 -0.09 10.72
CA MET A 54 14.02 1.15 9.95
C MET A 54 14.35 0.99 8.46
N GLU A 55 15.38 0.22 8.11
CA GLU A 55 15.67 -0.13 6.72
C GLU A 55 14.54 -0.96 6.12
N ARG A 56 14.10 -2.00 6.82
CA ARG A 56 13.03 -2.90 6.36
C ARG A 56 11.67 -2.22 6.28
N SER A 57 11.40 -1.21 7.10
CA SER A 57 10.17 -0.42 7.03
C SER A 57 9.99 0.32 5.69
N ASN A 58 11.04 0.43 4.89
CA ASN A 58 10.99 0.97 3.53
C ASN A 58 10.66 -0.05 2.45
N ASN A 59 10.52 -1.32 2.79
CA ASN A 59 10.30 -2.40 1.84
C ASN A 59 9.02 -2.24 1.02
N TYR A 60 8.00 -1.58 1.53
CA TYR A 60 6.78 -1.27 0.77
C TYR A 60 7.07 -0.55 -0.56
N LYS A 61 8.14 0.26 -0.62
CA LYS A 61 8.55 1.03 -1.81
C LYS A 61 8.96 0.13 -2.98
N THR A 62 9.44 -1.09 -2.68
CA THR A 62 9.91 -2.05 -3.69
C THR A 62 8.83 -2.55 -4.64
N LEU A 63 7.57 -2.48 -4.20
CA LEU A 63 6.40 -2.91 -4.98
C LEU A 63 5.64 -1.75 -5.64
N PHE A 64 6.10 -0.51 -5.49
CA PHE A 64 5.50 0.59 -6.23
C PHE A 64 5.91 0.53 -7.70
N ASP A 65 4.93 0.43 -8.58
CA ASP A 65 5.14 0.45 -10.04
C ASP A 65 4.86 1.85 -10.57
N PRO A 66 5.91 2.64 -10.88
CA PRO A 66 5.73 4.02 -11.36
C PRO A 66 5.03 4.11 -12.71
N SER A 67 5.01 3.03 -13.49
CA SER A 67 4.33 3.00 -14.79
C SER A 67 2.81 2.98 -14.65
N THR A 68 2.29 2.47 -13.53
CA THR A 68 0.85 2.38 -13.25
C THR A 68 0.42 3.33 -12.13
N GLY A 69 1.35 3.75 -11.26
CA GLY A 69 1.09 4.51 -10.05
C GLY A 69 0.35 3.71 -8.98
N PHE A 70 0.54 2.38 -8.96
CA PHE A 70 0.00 1.46 -7.97
C PHE A 70 1.09 0.58 -7.36
N TRP A 71 0.82 0.01 -6.19
CA TRP A 71 1.58 -1.12 -5.69
C TRP A 71 1.17 -2.37 -6.44
N ARG A 72 2.14 -3.06 -7.00
CA ARG A 72 1.96 -4.24 -7.86
C ARG A 72 2.84 -5.38 -7.37
N GLY A 73 2.36 -6.60 -7.45
CA GLY A 73 3.10 -7.78 -7.03
C GLY A 73 4.26 -8.11 -7.97
N LYS A 74 5.30 -8.70 -7.38
CA LYS A 74 6.42 -9.30 -8.10
C LYS A 74 6.48 -10.79 -7.80
N ILE A 75 6.90 -11.57 -8.78
CA ILE A 75 7.23 -12.99 -8.61
C ILE A 75 8.67 -13.17 -8.12
N ASP A 76 9.09 -14.42 -7.91
CA ASP A 76 10.37 -14.76 -7.28
C ASP A 76 11.60 -14.19 -7.98
N ASP A 77 11.57 -14.04 -9.30
CA ASP A 77 12.67 -13.51 -10.11
C ASP A 77 12.72 -11.96 -10.15
N GLY A 78 11.74 -11.29 -9.49
CA GLY A 78 11.63 -9.84 -9.43
C GLY A 78 10.85 -9.20 -10.58
N SER A 79 10.35 -9.99 -11.53
CA SER A 79 9.49 -9.48 -12.58
C SER A 79 8.09 -9.14 -12.03
N TRP A 80 7.45 -8.13 -12.63
CA TRP A 80 6.10 -7.75 -12.27
C TRP A 80 5.10 -8.81 -12.71
N ILE A 81 4.10 -9.07 -11.87
CA ILE A 81 2.92 -9.84 -12.27
C ILE A 81 2.34 -9.20 -13.54
N GLN A 82 2.09 -10.04 -14.56
CA GLN A 82 1.45 -9.60 -15.79
C GLN A 82 -0.07 -9.44 -15.61
N ASP A 83 -0.76 -8.90 -16.60
CA ASP A 83 -2.22 -8.71 -16.62
C ASP A 83 -2.76 -7.95 -15.39
N PHE A 84 -2.05 -6.89 -15.00
CA PHE A 84 -2.42 -6.06 -13.86
C PHE A 84 -3.70 -5.28 -14.13
N ASP A 85 -4.73 -5.57 -13.33
CA ASP A 85 -5.98 -4.82 -13.29
C ASP A 85 -6.17 -4.21 -11.89
N PRO A 86 -6.17 -2.88 -11.73
CA PRO A 86 -6.35 -2.24 -10.43
C PRO A 86 -7.74 -2.47 -9.80
N TYR A 87 -8.72 -2.90 -10.58
CA TYR A 87 -10.07 -3.23 -10.13
C TYR A 87 -10.27 -4.72 -9.86
N TYR A 88 -9.19 -5.52 -9.94
CA TYR A 88 -9.28 -6.95 -9.73
C TYR A 88 -9.95 -7.28 -8.39
N PRO A 89 -10.80 -8.31 -8.35
CA PRO A 89 -11.66 -8.53 -7.21
C PRO A 89 -10.92 -8.75 -5.89
N TYR A 90 -11.51 -8.21 -4.89
CA TYR A 90 -11.29 -8.36 -3.47
C TYR A 90 -10.97 -9.80 -3.02
N TYR A 91 -10.06 -9.96 -2.05
CA TYR A 91 -9.56 -11.22 -1.51
C TYR A 91 -8.82 -12.12 -2.50
N GLN A 92 -8.63 -11.70 -3.69
CA GLN A 92 -7.97 -12.52 -4.66
C GLN A 92 -6.65 -11.89 -5.09
N TYR A 93 -5.65 -12.74 -5.29
CA TYR A 93 -4.42 -12.33 -5.91
C TYR A 93 -3.49 -11.52 -5.00
N MET A 94 -3.02 -10.34 -5.42
CA MET A 94 -1.97 -9.56 -4.75
C MET A 94 -2.41 -8.89 -3.44
N TYR A 95 -3.71 -8.77 -3.19
CA TYR A 95 -4.25 -7.98 -2.09
C TYR A 95 -5.09 -8.79 -1.12
N ARG A 96 -5.07 -8.38 0.14
CA ARG A 96 -5.97 -8.88 1.19
C ARG A 96 -6.94 -7.78 1.58
N GLU A 97 -8.21 -8.11 1.69
CA GLU A 97 -9.28 -7.17 2.05
C GLU A 97 -9.27 -5.88 1.20
N ALA A 98 -8.73 -5.96 -0.02
CA ALA A 98 -8.48 -4.81 -0.86
C ALA A 98 -8.34 -5.21 -2.33
N ASN A 99 -8.35 -4.22 -3.18
CA ASN A 99 -7.76 -4.24 -4.51
C ASN A 99 -6.65 -3.18 -4.60
N ALA A 100 -6.11 -2.93 -5.78
CA ALA A 100 -5.04 -1.94 -5.93
C ALA A 100 -5.47 -0.52 -5.48
N TRP A 101 -6.74 -0.15 -5.71
CA TRP A 101 -7.27 1.13 -5.29
C TRP A 101 -7.38 1.26 -3.76
N ASN A 102 -7.87 0.22 -3.07
CA ASN A 102 -7.98 0.25 -1.60
C ASN A 102 -6.61 0.21 -0.92
N ALA A 103 -5.63 -0.50 -1.51
CA ALA A 103 -4.26 -0.57 -1.01
C ALA A 103 -3.43 0.68 -1.34
N LEU A 104 -3.96 1.56 -2.19
CA LEU A 104 -3.33 2.82 -2.57
C LEU A 104 -3.14 3.69 -1.32
N PHE A 105 -1.97 4.29 -1.17
CA PHE A 105 -1.62 5.14 -0.03
C PHE A 105 -1.53 4.42 1.34
N PHE A 106 -1.46 3.08 1.38
CA PHE A 106 -1.20 2.38 2.64
C PHE A 106 0.30 2.37 2.98
N ALA A 107 0.74 3.46 3.60
CA ALA A 107 2.04 3.55 4.28
C ALA A 107 1.93 4.54 5.46
N PRO A 108 1.13 4.20 6.50
CA PRO A 108 0.80 5.15 7.58
C PRO A 108 2.03 5.58 8.38
N HIS A 109 3.12 4.84 8.33
CA HIS A 109 4.37 5.13 9.02
C HIS A 109 5.31 6.07 8.20
N ASP A 110 5.13 6.18 6.89
CA ASP A 110 5.99 6.98 6.01
C ASP A 110 5.18 7.67 4.89
N PRO A 111 4.19 8.51 5.24
CA PRO A 111 3.34 9.15 4.24
C PRO A 111 4.13 10.09 3.32
N GLU A 112 5.16 10.77 3.83
CA GLU A 112 6.02 11.62 3.01
C GLU A 112 6.88 10.82 2.01
N GLY A 113 7.41 9.67 2.45
CA GLY A 113 8.16 8.77 1.57
C GLY A 113 7.27 8.18 0.48
N MET A 114 6.01 7.86 0.82
CA MET A 114 5.01 7.40 -0.13
C MET A 114 4.69 8.46 -1.19
N ILE A 115 4.45 9.71 -0.78
CA ILE A 115 4.19 10.83 -1.69
C ILE A 115 5.35 11.02 -2.68
N LYS A 116 6.60 10.87 -2.22
CA LYS A 116 7.81 10.99 -3.06
C LYS A 116 7.96 9.89 -4.12
N LEU A 117 7.18 8.82 -4.08
CA LEU A 117 7.18 7.80 -5.13
C LEU A 117 6.48 8.29 -6.41
N TYR A 118 5.61 9.26 -6.28
CA TYR A 118 4.95 9.89 -7.42
C TYR A 118 5.81 11.01 -8.03
N PRO A 119 5.63 11.32 -9.32
CA PRO A 119 6.48 12.29 -10.01
C PRO A 119 6.31 13.75 -9.51
N SER A 120 5.15 14.06 -8.91
CA SER A 120 4.87 15.38 -8.33
C SER A 120 3.72 15.30 -7.33
N LYS A 121 3.51 16.37 -6.56
CA LYS A 121 2.37 16.51 -5.64
C LYS A 121 1.04 16.50 -6.39
N GLU A 122 0.96 17.18 -7.51
CA GLU A 122 -0.22 17.22 -8.38
C GLU A 122 -0.59 15.82 -8.90
N ALA A 123 0.41 14.96 -9.15
CA ALA A 123 0.16 13.57 -9.51
C ALA A 123 -0.44 12.77 -8.34
N VAL A 124 -0.03 13.05 -7.11
CA VAL A 124 -0.64 12.44 -5.91
C VAL A 124 -2.06 12.93 -5.73
N GLU A 125 -2.30 14.25 -5.85
CA GLU A 125 -3.65 14.84 -5.77
C GLU A 125 -4.59 14.22 -6.81
N ALA A 126 -4.17 14.19 -8.07
CA ALA A 126 -4.96 13.58 -9.14
C ALA A 126 -5.27 12.10 -8.88
N LYS A 127 -4.33 11.37 -8.28
CA LYS A 127 -4.52 9.96 -7.93
C LYS A 127 -5.49 9.79 -6.76
N LEU A 128 -5.45 10.68 -5.77
CA LEU A 128 -6.40 10.73 -4.66
C LEU A 128 -7.80 11.11 -5.15
N ASP A 129 -7.92 12.12 -6.00
CA ASP A 129 -9.19 12.50 -6.62
C ASP A 129 -9.80 11.32 -7.38
N SER A 130 -8.98 10.59 -8.13
CA SER A 130 -9.43 9.38 -8.81
C SER A 130 -9.90 8.31 -7.83
N LEU A 131 -9.21 8.10 -6.70
CA LEU A 131 -9.63 7.15 -5.67
C LEU A 131 -11.04 7.47 -5.15
N PHE A 132 -11.36 8.74 -4.92
CA PHE A 132 -12.65 9.16 -4.36
C PHE A 132 -13.75 9.36 -5.41
N SER A 133 -13.41 9.49 -6.69
CA SER A 133 -14.38 9.77 -7.78
C SER A 133 -14.64 8.58 -8.71
N GLU A 134 -13.63 7.73 -8.95
CA GLU A 134 -13.80 6.56 -9.81
C GLU A 134 -14.76 5.55 -9.19
N PRO A 135 -15.80 5.09 -9.91
CA PRO A 135 -16.79 4.20 -9.34
C PRO A 135 -16.20 2.83 -8.99
N TRP A 136 -16.66 2.27 -7.89
CA TRP A 136 -16.35 0.89 -7.54
C TRP A 136 -16.84 -0.07 -8.64
N ARG A 137 -15.95 -0.93 -9.12
CA ARG A 137 -16.23 -1.93 -10.15
C ARG A 137 -16.03 -3.36 -9.66
N GLY A 138 -15.67 -3.53 -8.40
CA GLY A 138 -15.46 -4.85 -7.78
C GLY A 138 -16.77 -5.56 -7.46
N TYR A 139 -16.66 -6.82 -7.07
CA TYR A 139 -17.78 -7.57 -6.54
C TYR A 139 -18.15 -7.05 -5.15
N GLU A 140 -19.41 -7.24 -4.76
CA GLU A 140 -19.81 -7.04 -3.36
C GLU A 140 -18.98 -7.95 -2.45
N ALA A 141 -18.29 -7.35 -1.51
CA ALA A 141 -17.51 -8.08 -0.51
C ALA A 141 -18.16 -7.86 0.85
N HIS A 142 -18.33 -8.93 1.61
CA HIS A 142 -19.04 -8.91 2.90
C HIS A 142 -18.46 -7.91 3.91
N ASN A 143 -17.21 -7.54 3.77
CA ASN A 143 -16.47 -6.70 4.72
C ASN A 143 -16.24 -5.27 4.18
N LEU A 144 -16.64 -4.98 2.96
CA LEU A 144 -16.42 -3.68 2.34
C LEU A 144 -17.72 -2.89 2.35
N THR A 145 -17.72 -1.77 3.05
CA THR A 145 -18.88 -0.86 3.17
C THR A 145 -18.41 0.59 3.18
N GLY A 146 -19.34 1.51 2.96
CA GLY A 146 -19.04 2.94 3.05
C GLY A 146 -18.13 3.41 1.93
N PHE A 147 -18.42 2.98 0.69
CA PHE A 147 -17.67 3.39 -0.48
C PHE A 147 -17.89 4.87 -0.83
N ILE A 148 -16.77 5.55 -1.09
CA ILE A 148 -16.71 6.85 -1.76
C ILE A 148 -15.76 6.66 -2.94
N GLY A 149 -16.27 6.51 -4.15
CA GLY A 149 -15.49 6.01 -5.27
C GLY A 149 -14.94 4.61 -5.00
N ASN A 150 -13.64 4.43 -5.14
CA ASN A 150 -12.93 3.21 -4.76
C ASN A 150 -12.43 3.20 -3.30
N TYR A 151 -12.49 4.33 -2.59
CA TYR A 151 -12.19 4.37 -1.16
C TYR A 151 -13.28 3.64 -0.38
N CYS A 152 -12.86 2.72 0.48
CA CYS A 152 -13.75 1.95 1.35
C CYS A 152 -13.55 2.35 2.81
N HIS A 153 -14.46 3.14 3.37
CA HIS A 153 -14.35 3.59 4.77
C HIS A 153 -14.57 2.46 5.78
N GLY A 154 -15.31 1.42 5.43
CA GLY A 154 -15.51 0.26 6.28
C GLY A 154 -14.30 -0.68 6.40
N ASN A 155 -13.22 -0.42 5.64
CA ASN A 155 -11.96 -1.15 5.73
C ASN A 155 -10.95 -0.36 6.57
N GLN A 156 -10.60 -0.86 7.76
CA GLN A 156 -9.78 -0.16 8.74
C GLN A 156 -8.38 0.24 8.23
N PRO A 157 -7.65 -0.56 7.45
CA PRO A 157 -6.33 -0.16 6.94
C PRO A 157 -6.35 1.13 6.13
N GLY A 158 -7.49 1.46 5.50
CA GLY A 158 -7.65 2.67 4.69
C GLY A 158 -7.92 3.96 5.47
N HIS A 159 -8.09 3.93 6.79
CA HIS A 159 -8.54 5.10 7.57
C HIS A 159 -7.56 6.28 7.56
N SER A 160 -6.27 6.06 7.31
CA SER A 160 -5.28 7.13 7.17
C SER A 160 -5.32 7.85 5.81
N ILE A 161 -5.90 7.23 4.78
CA ILE A 161 -5.87 7.71 3.40
C ILE A 161 -6.49 9.10 3.22
N PRO A 162 -7.69 9.41 3.77
CA PRO A 162 -8.30 10.73 3.63
C PRO A 162 -7.43 11.86 4.18
N TYR A 163 -6.59 11.56 5.18
CA TYR A 163 -5.70 12.54 5.81
C TYR A 163 -4.44 12.81 4.97
N THR A 164 -4.14 12.01 3.97
CA THR A 164 -3.00 12.23 3.07
C THR A 164 -3.13 13.56 2.33
N LEU A 165 -4.35 13.99 1.99
CA LEU A 165 -4.61 15.32 1.41
C LEU A 165 -4.11 16.45 2.30
N SER A 166 -4.27 16.34 3.61
CA SER A 166 -3.80 17.38 4.52
C SER A 166 -2.28 17.54 4.53
N LEU A 167 -1.55 16.45 4.32
CA LEU A 167 -0.08 16.48 4.23
C LEU A 167 0.42 17.15 2.94
N ILE A 168 -0.33 17.03 1.85
CA ILE A 168 0.00 17.67 0.58
C ILE A 168 -0.23 19.17 0.66
N HIS A 169 -1.33 19.61 1.29
CA HIS A 169 -1.71 21.02 1.42
C HIS A 169 -1.00 21.78 2.56
N ILE A 170 -0.63 21.14 3.66
CA ILE A 170 0.08 21.77 4.79
C ILE A 170 1.49 22.24 4.39
N SER A 171 2.07 21.73 3.33
CA SER A 171 3.39 22.19 2.87
C SER A 171 3.37 23.55 2.16
N GLU A 172 2.22 24.15 1.96
CA GLU A 172 2.10 25.56 1.56
C GLU A 172 1.80 26.43 2.77
N PRO A 173 2.74 27.31 3.23
CA PRO A 173 2.40 28.31 4.21
C PRO A 173 1.33 29.22 3.58
N THR A 174 0.12 29.20 4.15
CA THR A 174 -0.88 30.20 3.84
C THR A 174 -0.26 31.58 4.10
N ARG A 175 0.19 32.21 3.02
CA ARG A 175 0.52 33.63 3.06
C ARG A 175 -0.80 34.39 3.12
N HIS A 176 -1.17 34.77 4.34
CA HIS A 176 -2.12 35.86 4.55
C HIS A 176 -1.40 37.20 4.49
#